data_99446361dc36575236d0c75603c72074
#
_entry.id   99446361dc36575236d0c75603c72074
#
_cell.length_a   1.000
_cell.length_b   1.000
_cell.length_c   1.000
_cell.angle_alpha   90.00
_cell.angle_beta   90.00
_cell.angle_gamma   90.00
#
_symmetry.space_group_name_H-M   'P 1'
#
loop_
_entity.id
_entity.type
_entity.pdbx_description
1 polymer ?
#
loop_
_entity_poly.entity_id
_entity_poly.type
_entity_poly.pdbx_seq_one_letter_code
_entity_poly.pdbx_strand_id
1 'polypeptide(L)' 'MIDWSSCPAVELDPEFVSGAWVFRGTRVPVVALFENLEDGVSVNEFVELFAGVDLSLISTVLDHVAKNSKYTNLGYRDR' A
#
# COMPACT_ATOMS: atom_id res chain seq x y z
N MET A 1 -10.24 -7.37 -6.86
CA MET A 1 -9.88 -7.07 -5.48
C MET A 1 -8.47 -7.55 -5.17
N ILE A 2 -7.70 -6.77 -4.44
CA ILE A 2 -6.33 -7.12 -4.11
C ILE A 2 -6.31 -8.10 -2.95
N ASP A 3 -5.54 -9.16 -3.10
CA ASP A 3 -5.33 -10.10 -2.01
C ASP A 3 -4.11 -9.66 -1.20
N TRP A 4 -4.36 -9.05 -0.07
CA TRP A 4 -3.27 -8.54 0.76
C TRP A 4 -2.60 -9.62 1.60
N SER A 5 -3.22 -10.78 1.71
CA SER A 5 -2.69 -11.82 2.60
C SER A 5 -1.32 -12.34 2.15
N SER A 6 -0.98 -12.17 0.89
CA SER A 6 0.30 -12.61 0.37
C SER A 6 1.34 -11.49 0.28
N CYS A 7 1.02 -10.29 0.74
CA CYS A 7 1.95 -9.18 0.67
C CYS A 7 2.79 -9.11 1.95
N PRO A 8 4.12 -9.25 1.86
CA PRO A 8 4.94 -9.29 3.07
C PRO A 8 5.05 -7.93 3.79
N ALA A 9 4.67 -6.84 3.13
CA ALA A 9 4.79 -5.52 3.72
C ALA A 9 3.59 -5.11 4.57
N VAL A 10 2.56 -5.95 4.64
CA VAL A 10 1.35 -5.60 5.37
C VAL A 10 0.95 -6.69 6.33
N GLU A 11 0.14 -6.33 7.31
CA GLU A 11 -0.42 -7.28 8.26
C GLU A 11 -1.81 -6.81 8.64
N LEU A 12 -2.62 -7.74 9.11
CA LEU A 12 -3.97 -7.43 9.53
C LEU A 12 -3.93 -6.97 10.97
N ASP A 13 -4.54 -5.83 11.25
CA ASP A 13 -4.62 -5.31 12.61
C ASP A 13 -6.03 -5.57 13.14
N PRO A 14 -6.18 -6.52 14.06
CA PRO A 14 -7.51 -6.86 14.58
C PRO A 14 -8.08 -5.80 15.50
N GLU A 15 -7.28 -4.83 15.93
CA GLU A 15 -7.76 -3.78 16.80
C GLU A 15 -8.54 -2.71 16.05
N PHE A 16 -8.39 -2.63 14.73
CA PHE A 16 -9.22 -1.74 13.95
C PHE A 16 -10.62 -2.34 13.82
N VAL A 17 -11.61 -1.47 13.74
CA VAL A 17 -12.98 -1.90 13.50
C VAL A 17 -13.01 -2.67 12.18
N SER A 18 -13.53 -3.88 12.22
CA SER A 18 -13.57 -4.77 11.05
C SER A 18 -12.22 -5.30 10.61
N GLY A 19 -11.16 -5.00 11.37
CA GLY A 19 -9.81 -5.33 10.96
C GLY A 19 -9.36 -4.45 9.80
N ALA A 20 -8.11 -4.14 9.74
CA ALA A 20 -7.59 -3.34 8.64
C ALA A 20 -6.21 -3.86 8.28
N TRP A 21 -5.89 -3.79 6.99
CA TRP A 21 -4.53 -4.09 6.55
C TRP A 21 -3.69 -2.85 6.80
N VAL A 22 -2.63 -3.02 7.56
CA VAL A 22 -1.72 -1.92 7.90
C VAL A 22 -0.32 -2.27 7.41
N PHE A 23 0.51 -1.23 7.28
CA PHE A 23 1.92 -1.48 6.98
C PHE A 23 2.53 -2.23 8.14
N ARG A 24 3.29 -3.27 7.84
CA ARG A 24 3.84 -4.17 8.85
C ARG A 24 4.68 -3.39 9.87
N GLY A 25 4.45 -3.67 11.13
CA GLY A 25 5.15 -2.99 12.22
C GLY A 25 4.61 -1.61 12.53
N THR A 26 3.50 -1.22 11.92
CA THR A 26 2.91 0.10 12.17
C THR A 26 1.43 -0.05 12.44
N ARG A 27 0.77 1.07 12.72
CA ARG A 27 -0.68 1.09 12.80
C ARG A 27 -1.26 1.93 11.66
N VAL A 28 -0.47 2.17 10.62
CA VAL A 28 -0.89 2.99 9.49
C VAL A 28 -1.60 2.11 8.46
N PRO A 29 -2.88 2.36 8.20
CA PRO A 29 -3.62 1.56 7.23
C PRO A 29 -3.05 1.74 5.82
N VAL A 30 -3.02 0.66 5.07
CA VAL A 30 -2.53 0.71 3.71
C VAL A 30 -3.37 1.67 2.86
N VAL A 31 -4.67 1.74 3.12
CA VAL A 31 -5.55 2.62 2.36
C VAL A 31 -5.13 4.09 2.49
N ALA A 32 -4.50 4.46 3.61
CA ALA A 32 -4.05 5.83 3.77
C ALA A 32 -3.05 6.25 2.71
N LEU A 33 -2.22 5.30 2.25
CA LEU A 33 -1.28 5.61 1.17
C LEU A 33 -2.04 6.04 -0.08
N PHE A 34 -3.04 5.25 -0.47
CA PHE A 34 -3.74 5.53 -1.72
C PHE A 34 -4.58 6.78 -1.63
N GLU A 35 -5.19 7.04 -0.47
CA GLU A 35 -5.94 8.27 -0.27
C GLU A 35 -5.05 9.50 -0.39
N ASN A 36 -3.85 9.42 0.18
CA ASN A 36 -2.91 10.54 0.09
C ASN A 36 -2.41 10.74 -1.33
N LEU A 37 -2.13 9.65 -2.04
CA LEU A 37 -1.71 9.76 -3.43
C LEU A 37 -2.79 10.40 -4.29
N GLU A 38 -4.06 10.06 -4.03
CA GLU A 38 -5.17 10.68 -4.74
C GLU A 38 -5.23 12.18 -4.50
N ASP A 39 -4.83 12.61 -3.31
CA ASP A 39 -4.85 14.02 -2.95
C ASP A 39 -3.60 14.76 -3.41
N GLY A 40 -2.71 14.09 -4.13
CA GLY A 40 -1.53 14.72 -4.67
C GLY A 40 -0.30 14.66 -3.78
N VAL A 41 -0.36 13.94 -2.68
CA VAL A 41 0.79 13.79 -1.79
C VAL A 41 1.76 12.80 -2.44
N SER A 42 3.03 13.15 -2.48
CA SER A 42 4.02 12.26 -3.07
C SER A 42 4.39 11.15 -2.09
N VAL A 43 5.00 10.09 -2.61
CA VAL A 43 5.46 8.99 -1.78
C VAL A 43 6.46 9.49 -0.73
N ASN A 44 7.37 10.38 -1.13
CA ASN A 44 8.35 10.92 -0.19
C ASN A 44 7.69 11.73 0.92
N GLU A 45 6.66 12.49 0.58
CA GLU A 45 5.92 13.25 1.58
C GLU A 45 5.16 12.30 2.52
N PHE A 46 4.62 11.24 1.97
CA PHE A 46 3.89 10.27 2.78
C PHE A 46 4.81 9.66 3.84
N VAL A 47 6.03 9.32 3.47
CA VAL A 47 7.00 8.76 4.41
C VAL A 47 7.28 9.75 5.55
N GLU A 48 7.31 11.04 5.23
CA GLU A 48 7.54 12.06 6.24
C GLU A 48 6.35 12.24 7.17
N LEU A 49 5.14 12.07 6.62
CA LEU A 49 3.93 12.27 7.40
C LEU A 49 3.59 11.10 8.32
N PHE A 50 3.98 9.90 7.91
CA PHE A 50 3.60 8.69 8.64
C PHE A 50 4.83 7.97 9.14
N ALA A 51 5.24 8.31 10.35
CA ALA A 51 6.41 7.71 10.96
C ALA A 51 6.23 6.20 11.06
N GLY A 52 7.29 5.48 10.78
CA GLY A 52 7.26 4.03 10.83
C GLY A 52 7.04 3.37 9.47
N VAL A 53 6.56 4.14 8.49
CA VAL A 53 6.40 3.63 7.13
C VAL A 53 7.58 4.14 6.31
N ASP A 54 8.36 3.23 5.75
CA ASP A 54 9.51 3.63 4.95
C ASP A 54 9.27 3.32 3.47
N LEU A 55 10.19 3.77 2.65
CA LEU A 55 10.05 3.59 1.20
C LEU A 55 10.04 2.12 0.80
N SER A 56 10.73 1.29 1.55
CA SER A 56 10.77 -0.13 1.27
C SER A 56 9.40 -0.77 1.41
N LEU A 57 8.68 -0.41 2.47
CA LEU A 57 7.32 -0.93 2.67
C LEU A 57 6.39 -0.45 1.56
N ILE A 58 6.50 0.83 1.22
CA ILE A 58 5.64 1.39 0.17
C ILE A 58 5.94 0.74 -1.17
N SER A 59 7.20 0.58 -1.48
CA SER A 59 7.60 -0.02 -2.74
C SER A 59 7.07 -1.44 -2.86
N THR A 60 7.13 -2.21 -1.77
CA THR A 60 6.60 -3.56 -1.76
C THR A 60 5.09 -3.59 -1.94
N VAL A 61 4.40 -2.65 -1.30
CA VAL A 61 2.94 -2.56 -1.46
C VAL A 61 2.57 -2.21 -2.90
N LEU A 62 3.24 -1.23 -3.48
CA LEU A 62 2.93 -0.81 -4.84
C LEU A 62 3.24 -1.93 -5.83
N ASP A 63 4.33 -2.64 -5.62
CA ASP A 63 4.68 -3.77 -6.45
C ASP A 63 3.63 -4.87 -6.34
N HIS A 64 3.16 -5.12 -5.13
CA HIS A 64 2.13 -6.12 -4.90
C HIS A 64 0.84 -5.76 -5.64
N VAL A 65 0.45 -4.49 -5.58
CA VAL A 65 -0.74 -4.03 -6.30
C VAL A 65 -0.56 -4.25 -7.80
N ALA A 66 0.60 -3.88 -8.32
CA ALA A 66 0.86 -4.03 -9.74
C ALA A 66 0.77 -5.48 -10.18
N LYS A 67 1.28 -6.38 -9.38
CA LYS A 67 1.28 -7.80 -9.74
C LYS A 67 -0.08 -8.44 -9.60
N ASN A 68 -0.93 -7.90 -8.73
CA ASN A 68 -2.24 -8.47 -8.49
C ASN A 68 -3.34 -7.79 -9.27
N SER A 69 -3.00 -6.81 -10.06
CA SER A 69 -3.97 -6.08 -10.85
C SER A 69 -3.88 -6.56 -12.29
N LYS A 70 -4.89 -7.28 -12.72
CA LYS A 70 -4.85 -7.88 -14.03
C LYS A 70 -4.80 -6.89 -15.16
N TYR A 71 -5.40 -5.75 -14.96
CA TYR A 71 -5.40 -4.79 -16.03
C TYR A 71 -4.15 -3.99 -16.12
N THR A 72 -3.18 -4.25 -15.30
CA THR A 72 -1.89 -3.66 -15.53
C THR A 72 -1.31 -4.18 -16.81
N ASN A 73 -1.89 -5.24 -17.34
CA ASN A 73 -1.44 -5.78 -18.58
C ASN A 73 -2.08 -5.16 -19.78
N LEU A 74 -2.89 -4.20 -19.60
CA LEU A 74 -3.47 -3.53 -20.71
C LEU A 74 -2.45 -2.75 -21.42
N GLY A 75 -1.46 -3.18 -21.31
CA GLY A 75 -0.52 -2.65 -21.92
C GLY A 75 -0.35 -1.31 -21.81
N TYR A 76 -0.45 -1.14 -21.46
CA TYR A 76 -0.04 -0.01 -21.40
C TYR A 76 1.28 0.10 -21.79
N ARG A 77 1.27 -0.52 -22.00
CA ARG A 77 2.14 -0.71 -22.19
C ARG A 77 2.78 -1.13 -22.89
N ASP A 78 2.97 -1.04 -23.11
CA ASP A 78 3.48 -1.49 -23.53
C ASP A 78 3.90 -1.56 -24.18
N ARG A 79 4.08 -1.22 -24.18
CA ARG A 79 4.52 -1.25 -24.55
C ARG A 79 4.79 -1.46 -24.93
#